data_3e4a0b7c726201c42dd01bb10bcca036
#
_entry.id   3e4a0b7c726201c42dd01bb10bcca036
#
_cell.length_a   1.000
_cell.length_b   1.000
_cell.length_c   1.000
_cell.angle_alpha   90.00
_cell.angle_beta   90.00
_cell.angle_gamma   90.00
#
_symmetry.space_group_name_H-M   'P 1'
#
loop_
_entity.id
_entity.type
_entity.pdbx_description
1 polymer ?
#
loop_
_entity_poly.entity_id
_entity_poly.type
_entity_poly.pdbx_seq_one_letter_code
_entity_poly.pdbx_strand_id
1 'polypeptide(L)'
;MRDQNPGPKKVDPDATRVWFRLLRLESRINTALGSRLRALGLTAPQCDVLTTLTEREGVSQQELAARLYVTKGNISGLIDRLVAGGLVERRAIAGDRRSHAIYLTLAGRRRANEAIAMQREFVTQTFGQLSADKLIAFEELLILTRDLVRAQSSEAEVRGEVANADALAASTA
;
A
#
# COMPACT_ATOMS: atom_id res chain seq x y z
N MET A 1 41.01 22.97 31.63
CA MET A 1 39.81 22.16 31.84
C MET A 1 39.25 21.87 30.41
N ARG A 2 39.55 20.68 29.88
CA ARG A 2 39.14 20.32 28.49
C ARG A 2 37.78 19.65 28.55
N ASP A 3 36.81 20.32 27.97
CA ASP A 3 35.45 19.84 27.80
C ASP A 3 35.51 18.66 26.78
N GLN A 4 35.44 17.44 27.29
CA GLN A 4 35.24 16.25 26.47
C GLN A 4 33.75 16.07 26.24
N ASN A 5 33.26 16.69 25.15
CA ASN A 5 31.96 16.32 24.61
C ASN A 5 32.03 14.88 24.07
N PRO A 6 31.38 13.88 24.67
CA PRO A 6 31.38 12.53 24.12
C PRO A 6 30.59 12.56 22.82
N GLY A 7 31.29 12.34 21.70
CA GLY A 7 30.67 12.21 20.38
C GLY A 7 29.50 11.21 20.39
N PRO A 8 28.60 11.27 19.39
CA PRO A 8 27.40 10.46 19.38
C PRO A 8 27.76 8.97 19.54
N LYS A 9 27.26 8.34 20.59
CA LYS A 9 27.41 6.91 20.83
C LYS A 9 26.97 6.18 19.58
N LYS A 10 27.87 5.43 18.91
CA LYS A 10 27.53 4.46 17.88
C LYS A 10 26.57 3.45 18.54
N VAL A 11 25.30 3.57 18.21
CA VAL A 11 24.29 2.62 18.66
C VAL A 11 24.41 1.42 17.72
N ASP A 12 24.69 0.24 18.26
CA ASP A 12 24.73 -0.99 17.49
C ASP A 12 23.43 -1.19 16.70
N PRO A 13 23.50 -1.67 15.44
CA PRO A 13 22.33 -1.91 14.63
C PRO A 13 21.45 -2.98 15.29
N ASP A 14 20.21 -2.64 15.57
CA ASP A 14 19.20 -3.52 16.15
C ASP A 14 18.01 -3.56 15.19
N ALA A 15 17.83 -4.68 14.52
CA ALA A 15 16.77 -4.90 13.54
C ALA A 15 15.38 -4.73 14.16
N THR A 16 15.16 -5.19 15.40
CA THR A 16 13.89 -5.06 16.11
C THR A 16 13.55 -3.58 16.35
N ARG A 17 14.55 -2.79 16.74
CA ARG A 17 14.37 -1.35 16.93
C ARG A 17 14.02 -0.65 15.62
N VAL A 18 14.67 -1.02 14.50
CA VAL A 18 14.38 -0.47 13.16
C VAL A 18 12.96 -0.85 12.75
N TRP A 19 12.55 -2.09 12.95
CA TRP A 19 11.20 -2.58 12.71
C TRP A 19 10.13 -1.76 13.45
N PHE A 20 10.27 -1.56 14.76
CA PHE A 20 9.31 -0.75 15.52
C PHE A 20 9.31 0.72 15.10
N ARG A 21 10.44 1.27 14.65
CA ARG A 21 10.48 2.63 14.10
C ARG A 21 9.70 2.74 12.80
N LEU A 22 9.82 1.73 11.90
CA LEU A 22 9.08 1.66 10.67
C LEU A 22 7.56 1.61 10.93
N LEU A 23 7.10 0.73 11.82
CA LEU A 23 5.67 0.62 12.17
C LEU A 23 5.12 1.93 12.77
N ARG A 24 5.90 2.60 13.61
CA ARG A 24 5.49 3.90 14.17
C ARG A 24 5.48 5.01 13.13
N LEU A 25 6.42 4.99 12.20
CA LEU A 25 6.44 5.94 11.08
C LEU A 25 5.23 5.76 10.19
N GLU A 26 4.91 4.54 9.78
CA GLU A 26 3.71 4.19 9.01
C GLU A 26 2.44 4.69 9.70
N SER A 27 2.28 4.39 10.98
CA SER A 27 1.13 4.84 11.78
C SER A 27 1.01 6.37 11.81
N ARG A 28 2.12 7.10 11.92
CA ARG A 28 2.13 8.57 11.90
C ARG A 28 1.75 9.13 10.53
N ILE A 29 2.26 8.53 9.45
CA ILE A 29 1.91 8.90 8.08
C ILE A 29 0.41 8.70 7.86
N ASN A 30 -0.11 7.52 8.22
CA ASN A 30 -1.53 7.20 8.09
C ASN A 30 -2.43 8.15 8.91
N THR A 31 -2.02 8.54 10.10
CA THR A 31 -2.74 9.53 10.91
C THR A 31 -2.74 10.91 10.25
N ALA A 32 -1.59 11.37 9.79
CA ALA A 32 -1.44 12.69 9.16
C ALA A 32 -2.21 12.81 7.84
N LEU A 33 -2.15 11.77 7.00
CA LEU A 33 -2.90 11.73 5.74
C LEU A 33 -4.39 11.48 5.96
N GLY A 34 -4.75 10.63 6.93
CA GLY A 34 -6.13 10.24 7.19
C GLY A 34 -7.06 11.41 7.51
N SER A 35 -6.60 12.43 8.23
CA SER A 35 -7.37 13.64 8.51
C SER A 35 -7.62 14.45 7.24
N ARG A 36 -6.61 14.60 6.39
CA ARG A 36 -6.69 15.32 5.10
C ARG A 36 -7.59 14.58 4.10
N LEU A 37 -7.51 13.25 4.04
CA LEU A 37 -8.36 12.42 3.19
C LEU A 37 -9.83 12.49 3.63
N ARG A 38 -10.11 12.50 4.94
CA ARG A 38 -11.48 12.68 5.45
C ARG A 38 -12.08 14.02 5.04
N ALA A 39 -11.30 15.09 4.98
CA ALA A 39 -11.76 16.39 4.47
C ALA A 39 -12.15 16.32 2.99
N LEU A 40 -11.55 15.40 2.22
CA LEU A 40 -11.94 15.09 0.84
C LEU A 40 -13.08 14.05 0.75
N GLY A 41 -13.63 13.59 1.88
CA GLY A 41 -14.64 12.53 1.93
C GLY A 41 -14.11 11.15 1.53
N LEU A 42 -12.80 10.90 1.67
CA LEU A 42 -12.15 9.65 1.33
C LEU A 42 -11.55 8.94 2.56
N THR A 43 -11.55 7.62 2.50
CA THR A 43 -10.67 6.79 3.31
C THR A 43 -9.36 6.51 2.55
N ALA A 44 -8.30 6.08 3.24
CA ALA A 44 -7.04 5.74 2.59
C ALA A 44 -7.22 4.64 1.51
N PRO A 45 -7.91 3.51 1.76
CA PRO A 45 -8.15 2.52 0.71
C PRO A 45 -8.94 3.04 -0.50
N GLN A 46 -9.89 3.97 -0.29
CA GLN A 46 -10.60 4.61 -1.40
C GLN A 46 -9.69 5.52 -2.22
N CYS A 47 -8.83 6.27 -1.55
CA CYS A 47 -7.80 7.08 -2.20
C CYS A 47 -6.88 6.21 -3.06
N ASP A 48 -6.39 5.09 -2.52
CA ASP A 48 -5.49 4.18 -3.23
C ASP A 48 -6.12 3.62 -4.51
N VAL A 49 -7.41 3.23 -4.47
CA VAL A 49 -8.12 2.82 -5.69
C VAL A 49 -8.21 3.95 -6.70
N LEU A 50 -8.65 5.13 -6.26
CA LEU A 50 -8.84 6.26 -7.18
C LEU A 50 -7.52 6.71 -7.82
N THR A 51 -6.44 6.77 -7.06
CA THR A 51 -5.11 7.16 -7.56
C THR A 51 -4.54 6.10 -8.50
N THR A 52 -4.68 4.80 -8.18
CA THR A 52 -4.29 3.70 -9.07
C THR A 52 -5.04 3.75 -10.41
N LEU A 53 -6.32 4.08 -10.39
CA LEU A 53 -7.12 4.23 -11.61
C LEU A 53 -6.72 5.46 -12.45
N THR A 54 -6.08 6.49 -11.88
CA THR A 54 -5.54 7.59 -12.70
C THR A 54 -4.35 7.15 -13.55
N GLU A 55 -3.62 6.14 -13.13
CA GLU A 55 -2.50 5.58 -13.89
C GLU A 55 -2.99 4.66 -15.02
N ARG A 56 -3.99 3.83 -14.71
CA ARG A 56 -4.57 2.89 -15.67
C ARG A 56 -6.02 2.57 -15.32
N GLU A 57 -6.95 2.98 -16.17
CA GLU A 57 -8.37 2.62 -16.12
C GLU A 57 -8.66 1.31 -16.89
N GLY A 58 -9.86 0.81 -16.75
CA GLY A 58 -10.30 -0.39 -17.46
C GLY A 58 -9.73 -1.69 -16.91
N VAL A 59 -9.17 -1.65 -15.71
CA VAL A 59 -8.65 -2.84 -15.01
C VAL A 59 -9.79 -3.57 -14.29
N SER A 60 -9.66 -4.88 -14.16
CA SER A 60 -10.58 -5.70 -13.38
C SER A 60 -10.41 -5.49 -11.87
N GLN A 61 -11.43 -5.86 -11.08
CA GLN A 61 -11.31 -5.86 -9.62
C GLN A 61 -10.17 -6.77 -9.13
N GLN A 62 -9.90 -7.86 -9.82
CA GLN A 62 -8.81 -8.78 -9.48
C GLN A 62 -7.44 -8.13 -9.71
N GLU A 63 -7.26 -7.41 -10.82
CA GLU A 63 -6.03 -6.65 -11.08
C GLU A 63 -5.84 -5.53 -10.05
N LEU A 64 -6.91 -4.81 -9.67
CA LEU A 64 -6.84 -3.81 -8.61
C LEU A 64 -6.46 -4.43 -7.26
N ALA A 65 -7.06 -5.57 -6.90
CA ALA A 65 -6.73 -6.29 -5.67
C ALA A 65 -5.25 -6.68 -5.62
N ALA A 66 -4.72 -7.21 -6.72
CA ALA A 66 -3.31 -7.58 -6.83
C ALA A 66 -2.37 -6.37 -6.71
N ARG A 67 -2.72 -5.24 -7.38
CA ARG A 67 -1.92 -4.01 -7.32
C ARG A 67 -1.90 -3.37 -5.94
N LEU A 68 -3.03 -3.43 -5.23
CA LEU A 68 -3.20 -2.82 -3.91
C LEU A 68 -2.87 -3.78 -2.76
N TYR A 69 -2.44 -5.01 -3.09
CA TYR A 69 -2.13 -6.06 -2.10
C TYR A 69 -3.28 -6.32 -1.12
N VAL A 70 -4.53 -6.30 -1.60
CA VAL A 70 -5.73 -6.56 -0.80
C VAL A 70 -6.45 -7.83 -1.27
N THR A 71 -7.26 -8.43 -0.39
CA THR A 71 -8.05 -9.62 -0.73
C THR A 71 -9.19 -9.28 -1.71
N LYS A 72 -9.62 -10.28 -2.49
CA LYS A 72 -10.77 -10.14 -3.42
C LYS A 72 -12.04 -9.66 -2.72
N GLY A 73 -12.30 -10.10 -1.49
CA GLY A 73 -13.46 -9.64 -0.71
C GLY A 73 -13.38 -8.17 -0.33
N ASN A 74 -12.20 -7.72 0.11
CA ASN A 74 -11.97 -6.34 0.51
C ASN A 74 -12.11 -5.38 -0.68
N ILE A 75 -11.54 -5.71 -1.85
CA ILE A 75 -11.64 -4.86 -3.03
C ILE A 75 -13.08 -4.74 -3.53
N SER A 76 -13.88 -5.83 -3.51
CA SER A 76 -15.25 -5.80 -3.95
C SER A 76 -16.10 -4.81 -3.15
N GLY A 77 -16.07 -4.90 -1.81
CA GLY A 77 -16.79 -3.97 -0.95
C GLY A 77 -16.28 -2.52 -1.04
N LEU A 78 -15.00 -2.34 -1.38
CA LEU A 78 -14.43 -1.01 -1.60
C LEU A 78 -14.94 -0.39 -2.89
N ILE A 79 -14.97 -1.15 -3.99
CA ILE A 79 -15.52 -0.71 -5.28
C ILE A 79 -17.03 -0.44 -5.16
N ASP A 80 -17.78 -1.27 -4.43
CA ASP A 80 -19.22 -1.04 -4.19
C ASP A 80 -19.47 0.33 -3.56
N ARG A 81 -18.69 0.69 -2.54
CA ARG A 81 -18.79 2.02 -1.89
C ARG A 81 -18.41 3.16 -2.82
N LEU A 82 -17.39 2.98 -3.67
CA LEU A 82 -16.96 3.99 -4.64
C LEU A 82 -17.99 4.17 -5.77
N VAL A 83 -18.64 3.09 -6.20
CA VAL A 83 -19.76 3.15 -7.15
C VAL A 83 -20.96 3.87 -6.53
N ALA A 84 -21.36 3.50 -5.31
CA ALA A 84 -22.44 4.16 -4.58
C ALA A 84 -22.15 5.65 -4.34
N GLY A 85 -20.88 6.01 -4.15
CA GLY A 85 -20.42 7.41 -4.05
C GLY A 85 -20.28 8.13 -5.40
N GLY A 86 -20.56 7.48 -6.52
CA GLY A 86 -20.47 8.07 -7.86
C GLY A 86 -19.05 8.42 -8.30
N LEU A 87 -18.02 7.80 -7.69
CA LEU A 87 -16.62 8.08 -7.98
C LEU A 87 -16.03 7.13 -9.02
N VAL A 88 -16.56 5.91 -9.09
CA VAL A 88 -16.17 4.93 -10.12
C VAL A 88 -17.42 4.31 -10.75
N GLU A 89 -17.23 3.73 -11.92
CA GLU A 89 -18.27 2.96 -12.61
C GLU A 89 -17.72 1.61 -13.07
N ARG A 90 -18.61 0.63 -13.17
CA ARG A 90 -18.31 -0.69 -13.71
C ARG A 90 -18.82 -0.76 -15.14
N ARG A 91 -17.96 -1.18 -16.07
CA ARG A 91 -18.36 -1.46 -17.46
C ARG A 91 -18.14 -2.93 -17.74
N ALA A 92 -19.09 -3.55 -18.45
CA ALA A 92 -18.95 -4.94 -18.88
C ALA A 92 -17.73 -5.10 -19.80
N ILE A 93 -17.01 -6.20 -19.64
CA ILE A 93 -15.90 -6.56 -20.53
C ILE A 93 -16.48 -7.35 -21.70
N ALA A 94 -16.16 -6.94 -22.93
CA ALA A 94 -16.61 -7.66 -24.12
C ALA A 94 -16.12 -9.12 -24.07
N GLY A 95 -17.03 -10.07 -24.22
CA GLY A 95 -16.73 -11.50 -24.16
C GLY A 95 -16.70 -12.13 -22.78
N ASP A 96 -16.74 -11.34 -21.68
CA ASP A 96 -16.81 -11.86 -20.31
C ASP A 96 -17.93 -11.17 -19.50
N ARG A 97 -19.08 -11.85 -19.39
CA ARG A 97 -20.25 -11.34 -18.65
C ARG A 97 -20.05 -11.35 -17.12
N ARG A 98 -19.03 -12.01 -16.59
CA ARG A 98 -18.79 -12.14 -15.14
C ARG A 98 -17.77 -11.13 -14.63
N SER A 99 -16.97 -10.55 -15.50
CA SER A 99 -15.94 -9.58 -15.16
C SER A 99 -16.35 -8.17 -15.58
N HIS A 100 -15.99 -7.21 -14.75
CA HIS A 100 -16.24 -5.79 -15.01
C HIS A 100 -14.92 -5.04 -14.96
N ALA A 101 -14.73 -4.16 -15.92
CA ALA A 101 -13.67 -3.17 -15.92
C ALA A 101 -14.09 -1.94 -15.12
N ILE A 102 -13.19 -1.40 -14.33
CA ILE A 102 -13.41 -0.26 -13.45
C ILE A 102 -12.85 1.01 -14.08
N TYR A 103 -13.68 2.06 -14.07
CA TYR A 103 -13.35 3.37 -14.61
C TYR A 103 -13.65 4.46 -13.61
N LEU A 104 -12.91 5.56 -13.67
CA LEU A 104 -13.24 6.77 -12.92
C LEU A 104 -14.42 7.49 -13.59
N THR A 105 -15.36 7.98 -12.80
CA THR A 105 -16.27 9.03 -13.26
C THR A 105 -15.56 10.37 -13.35
N LEU A 106 -16.22 11.40 -13.91
CA LEU A 106 -15.67 12.75 -13.88
C LEU A 106 -15.49 13.26 -12.44
N ALA A 107 -16.40 12.92 -11.54
CA ALA A 107 -16.30 13.24 -10.12
C ALA A 107 -15.14 12.47 -9.45
N GLY A 108 -14.96 11.18 -9.77
CA GLY A 108 -13.86 10.36 -9.29
C GLY A 108 -12.51 10.89 -9.73
N ARG A 109 -12.38 11.28 -11.00
CA ARG A 109 -11.13 11.87 -11.52
C ARG A 109 -10.76 13.18 -10.83
N ARG A 110 -11.74 14.05 -10.59
CA ARG A 110 -11.51 15.29 -9.82
C ARG A 110 -11.05 14.97 -8.41
N ARG A 111 -11.72 14.05 -7.72
CA ARG A 111 -11.39 13.65 -6.35
C ARG A 111 -10.01 12.98 -6.26
N ALA A 112 -9.66 12.13 -7.23
CA ALA A 112 -8.33 11.54 -7.33
C ALA A 112 -7.24 12.61 -7.48
N ASN A 113 -7.44 13.59 -8.36
CA ASN A 113 -6.47 14.67 -8.57
C ASN A 113 -6.28 15.54 -7.31
N GLU A 114 -7.37 15.84 -6.58
CA GLU A 114 -7.30 16.55 -5.29
C GLU A 114 -6.49 15.74 -4.26
N ALA A 115 -6.72 14.43 -4.19
CA ALA A 115 -5.98 13.55 -3.28
C ALA A 115 -4.49 13.45 -3.67
N ILE A 116 -4.17 13.33 -4.97
CA ILE A 116 -2.79 13.32 -5.47
C ILE A 116 -2.07 14.65 -5.14
N ALA A 117 -2.74 15.79 -5.34
CA ALA A 117 -2.17 17.09 -5.01
C ALA A 117 -1.85 17.21 -3.51
N MET A 118 -2.77 16.79 -2.65
CA MET A 118 -2.59 16.75 -1.20
C MET A 118 -1.44 15.81 -0.77
N GLN A 119 -1.36 14.62 -1.39
CA GLN A 119 -0.25 13.68 -1.12
C GLN A 119 1.10 14.25 -1.57
N ARG A 120 1.17 14.90 -2.73
CA ARG A 120 2.39 15.56 -3.22
C ARG A 120 2.85 16.65 -2.29
N GLU A 121 1.93 17.47 -1.78
CA GLU A 121 2.25 18.49 -0.79
C GLU A 121 2.84 17.88 0.48
N PHE A 122 2.20 16.83 1.00
CA PHE A 122 2.71 16.10 2.18
C PHE A 122 4.11 15.53 1.93
N VAL A 123 4.35 14.88 0.78
CA VAL A 123 5.66 14.34 0.40
C VAL A 123 6.70 15.43 0.33
N THR A 124 6.39 16.58 -0.30
CA THR A 124 7.31 17.72 -0.39
C THR A 124 7.69 18.26 0.99
N GLN A 125 6.73 18.34 1.90
CA GLN A 125 6.93 18.84 3.25
C GLN A 125 7.65 17.86 4.19
N THR A 126 7.76 16.58 3.82
CA THR A 126 8.36 15.51 4.62
C THR A 126 9.58 14.89 3.93
N PHE A 127 9.37 13.93 3.06
CA PHE A 127 10.45 13.24 2.34
C PHE A 127 11.27 14.19 1.47
N GLY A 128 10.63 15.21 0.88
CA GLY A 128 11.30 16.25 0.10
C GLY A 128 12.28 17.12 0.90
N GLN A 129 12.33 17.00 2.24
CA GLN A 129 13.33 17.66 3.09
C GLN A 129 14.62 16.85 3.22
N LEU A 130 14.65 15.63 2.70
CA LEU A 130 15.85 14.79 2.69
C LEU A 130 16.74 15.16 1.50
N SER A 131 18.07 15.08 1.68
CA SER A 131 19.00 15.20 0.57
C SER A 131 18.85 14.03 -0.41
N ALA A 132 19.24 14.24 -1.68
CA ALA A 132 19.15 13.21 -2.72
C ALA A 132 19.81 11.89 -2.29
N ASP A 133 21.03 11.93 -1.72
CA ASP A 133 21.75 10.74 -1.26
C ASP A 133 20.97 9.96 -0.20
N LYS A 134 20.28 10.68 0.73
CA LYS A 134 19.44 10.03 1.76
C LYS A 134 18.18 9.43 1.18
N LEU A 135 17.57 10.06 0.18
CA LEU A 135 16.41 9.52 -0.52
C LEU A 135 16.78 8.24 -1.28
N ILE A 136 17.88 8.25 -2.02
CA ILE A 136 18.39 7.08 -2.75
C ILE A 136 18.65 5.93 -1.78
N ALA A 137 19.42 6.17 -0.72
CA ALA A 137 19.72 5.14 0.27
C ALA A 137 18.46 4.60 0.97
N PHE A 138 17.46 5.45 1.22
CA PHE A 138 16.21 5.04 1.82
C PHE A 138 15.37 4.18 0.86
N GLU A 139 15.31 4.54 -0.42
CA GLU A 139 14.63 3.78 -1.46
C GLU A 139 15.26 2.38 -1.63
N GLU A 140 16.58 2.30 -1.71
CA GLU A 140 17.33 1.02 -1.79
C GLU A 140 17.01 0.10 -0.60
N LEU A 141 16.98 0.64 0.62
CA LEU A 141 16.64 -0.13 1.82
C LEU A 141 15.18 -0.59 1.82
N LEU A 142 14.25 0.23 1.33
CA LEU A 142 12.84 -0.17 1.19
C LEU A 142 12.67 -1.30 0.18
N ILE A 143 13.35 -1.21 -0.98
CA ILE A 143 13.32 -2.24 -2.01
C ILE A 143 13.88 -3.56 -1.46
N LEU A 144 15.06 -3.53 -0.84
CA LEU A 144 15.68 -4.70 -0.24
C LEU A 144 14.78 -5.34 0.83
N THR A 145 14.24 -4.53 1.73
CA THR A 145 13.37 -5.02 2.80
C THR A 145 12.08 -5.64 2.25
N ARG A 146 11.48 -5.04 1.22
CA ARG A 146 10.32 -5.59 0.51
C ARG A 146 10.62 -6.98 -0.05
N ASP A 147 11.78 -7.14 -0.69
CA ASP A 147 12.15 -8.40 -1.34
C ASP A 147 12.42 -9.50 -0.31
N LEU A 148 13.02 -9.17 0.84
CA LEU A 148 13.18 -10.09 1.97
C LEU A 148 11.82 -10.52 2.55
N VAL A 149 10.88 -9.59 2.73
CA VAL A 149 9.52 -9.92 3.22
C VAL A 149 8.78 -10.82 2.23
N ARG A 150 8.89 -10.56 0.93
CA ARG A 150 8.29 -11.42 -0.11
C ARG A 150 8.84 -12.84 -0.09
N ALA A 151 10.15 -12.99 0.02
CA ALA A 151 10.80 -14.31 0.11
C ALA A 151 10.26 -15.11 1.31
N GLN A 152 10.12 -14.50 2.47
CA GLN A 152 9.56 -15.12 3.67
C GLN A 152 8.09 -15.53 3.49
N SER A 153 7.28 -14.73 2.81
CA SER A 153 5.87 -15.05 2.56
C SER A 153 5.72 -16.25 1.62
N SER A 154 6.52 -16.31 0.55
CA SER A 154 6.51 -17.43 -0.40
C SER A 154 6.96 -18.76 0.26
N GLU A 155 7.98 -18.71 1.13
CA GLU A 155 8.40 -19.89 1.88
C GLU A 155 7.35 -20.39 2.88
N ALA A 156 6.60 -19.47 3.49
CA ALA A 156 5.52 -19.82 4.42
C ALA A 156 4.33 -20.46 3.68
N GLU A 157 3.97 -19.98 2.50
CA GLU A 157 2.92 -20.56 1.66
C GLU A 157 3.29 -22.00 1.22
N VAL A 158 4.51 -22.21 0.73
CA VAL A 158 5.00 -23.54 0.34
C VAL A 158 5.02 -24.50 1.51
N ARG A 159 5.46 -24.07 2.70
CA ARG A 159 5.43 -24.92 3.92
C ARG A 159 4.00 -25.25 4.34
N GLY A 160 3.07 -24.31 4.22
CA GLY A 160 1.65 -24.53 4.52
C GLY A 160 1.00 -25.53 3.57
N GLU A 161 1.31 -25.47 2.28
CA GLU A 161 0.81 -26.42 1.29
C GLU A 161 1.36 -27.83 1.52
N VAL A 162 2.65 -27.99 1.82
CA VAL A 162 3.28 -29.28 2.11
C VAL A 162 2.67 -29.88 3.38
N ALA A 163 2.53 -29.11 4.45
CA ALA A 163 1.94 -29.60 5.70
C ALA A 163 0.47 -30.03 5.53
N ASN A 164 -0.29 -29.34 4.67
CA ASN A 164 -1.67 -29.69 4.38
C ASN A 164 -1.77 -30.96 3.50
N ALA A 165 -0.86 -31.15 2.56
CA ALA A 165 -0.76 -32.36 1.74
C ALA A 165 -0.41 -33.60 2.58
N ASP A 166 0.54 -33.48 3.51
CA ASP A 166 0.94 -34.54 4.44
C ASP A 166 -0.20 -34.92 5.40
N ALA A 167 -0.95 -33.93 5.91
CA ALA A 167 -2.10 -34.17 6.76
C ALA A 167 -3.24 -34.90 6.02
N LEU A 168 -3.46 -34.57 4.76
CA LEU A 168 -4.47 -35.23 3.92
C LEU A 168 -4.08 -36.68 3.60
N ALA A 169 -2.81 -36.96 3.33
CA ALA A 169 -2.27 -38.28 3.08
C ALA A 169 -2.38 -39.18 4.34
N ALA A 170 -2.11 -38.63 5.52
CA ALA A 170 -2.23 -39.35 6.79
C ALA A 170 -3.69 -39.64 7.20
N SER A 171 -4.66 -38.87 6.70
CA SER A 171 -6.09 -39.07 6.97
C SER A 171 -6.75 -40.12 6.04
N THR A 172 -6.04 -40.54 4.99
CA THR A 172 -6.56 -41.50 3.97
C THR A 172 -5.93 -42.89 4.10
N ALA A 173 -5.00 -43.08 5.02
CA ALA A 173 -4.34 -44.36 5.38
C ALA A 173 -4.93 -44.97 6.65
#